data_e9cf23aff0b7d2665ed37da336a37d05
#
_entry.id   e9cf23aff0b7d2665ed37da336a37d05
#
_cell.length_a   1.000
_cell.length_b   1.000
_cell.length_c   1.000
_cell.angle_alpha   90.00
_cell.angle_beta   90.00
_cell.angle_gamma   90.00
#
_symmetry.space_group_name_H-M   'P 1'
#
loop_
_entity.id
_entity.type
_entity.pdbx_description
1 polymer ?
#
loop_
_entity_poly.entity_id
_entity_poly.type
_entity_poly.pdbx_seq_one_letter_code
_entity_poly.pdbx_strand_id
1 'polypeptide(L)'
;DILADISKEDLASTSIDGQVYAIRNNKELGLGLGFACNTEMLESLDVDYSNIMTEADMEPILQAAKEKYPDVYPLASDSGAMGDYMLAIDWLGRDFGVLTDSFSDDTTVKNFYTSDEYYELCKRRYEWSQNGLIMPDASINTEQVSSLMGAGKAFSATTETKPGIESQWERNTGIDVTIINIVPYYTTTSNLNNYWYIPYTSEQPERAMQVLNEMYSNPDVANLLIYGIEGKYYEFVDKEKGLIDYPEGVTADDLGWTVAAWHFPNELIAHKWVTDGPDIWSDTIQFNKDCHPSIAKGFVWDSTDVTNEVVACTTVLNKYKKGLETGDVDPDSVWDQMKAEFEEAGIEKILTEKQKQLDNWLADNK
;
A
#
# COMPACT_ATOMS: atom_id res chain seq x y z
N ASP A 1 -18.88 -18.00 11.04
CA ASP A 1 -18.58 -18.43 9.66
C ASP A 1 -18.22 -17.19 8.82
N ILE A 2 -17.63 -17.40 7.66
CA ILE A 2 -17.15 -16.33 6.77
C ILE A 2 -18.22 -15.24 6.53
N LEU A 3 -19.48 -15.61 6.32
CA LEU A 3 -20.57 -14.67 6.01
C LEU A 3 -21.00 -13.81 7.20
N ALA A 4 -20.54 -14.11 8.41
CA ALA A 4 -20.77 -13.26 9.58
C ALA A 4 -19.85 -12.04 9.61
N ASP A 5 -18.68 -12.15 8.97
CA ASP A 5 -17.60 -11.15 9.04
C ASP A 5 -17.43 -10.34 7.76
N ILE A 6 -18.07 -10.77 6.65
CA ILE A 6 -17.97 -10.09 5.36
C ILE A 6 -19.30 -9.44 4.99
N SER A 7 -19.28 -8.15 4.66
CA SER A 7 -20.46 -7.45 4.20
C SER A 7 -20.93 -7.94 2.82
N LYS A 8 -22.17 -7.69 2.46
CA LYS A 8 -22.68 -8.02 1.13
C LYS A 8 -22.01 -7.21 0.04
N GLU A 9 -21.67 -5.96 0.34
CA GLU A 9 -20.94 -5.07 -0.56
C GLU A 9 -19.53 -5.61 -0.83
N ASP A 10 -18.88 -6.13 0.20
CA ASP A 10 -17.54 -6.71 0.06
C ASP A 10 -17.57 -8.03 -0.73
N LEU A 11 -18.60 -8.86 -0.58
CA LEU A 11 -18.80 -10.04 -1.42
C LEU A 11 -19.10 -9.66 -2.88
N ALA A 12 -19.79 -8.54 -3.11
CA ALA A 12 -20.04 -8.05 -4.45
C ALA A 12 -18.74 -7.72 -5.20
N SER A 13 -17.71 -7.20 -4.50
CA SER A 13 -16.40 -6.88 -5.08
C SER A 13 -15.64 -8.10 -5.63
N THR A 14 -16.03 -9.31 -5.22
CA THR A 14 -15.45 -10.59 -5.67
C THR A 14 -16.41 -11.43 -6.49
N SER A 15 -17.49 -10.81 -6.94
CA SER A 15 -18.57 -11.48 -7.71
C SER A 15 -18.58 -11.01 -9.15
N ILE A 16 -18.78 -11.95 -10.07
CA ILE A 16 -18.97 -11.70 -11.51
C ILE A 16 -20.33 -12.32 -11.88
N ASP A 17 -21.22 -11.55 -12.48
CA ASP A 17 -22.58 -12.00 -12.86
C ASP A 17 -23.37 -12.65 -11.69
N GLY A 18 -23.16 -12.10 -10.49
CA GLY A 18 -23.83 -12.59 -9.26
C GLY A 18 -23.25 -13.88 -8.67
N GLN A 19 -22.16 -14.41 -9.22
CA GLN A 19 -21.43 -15.55 -8.68
C GLN A 19 -20.18 -15.09 -7.93
N VAL A 20 -20.00 -15.57 -6.68
CA VAL A 20 -18.82 -15.30 -5.86
C VAL A 20 -17.66 -16.19 -6.31
N TYR A 21 -16.56 -15.60 -6.71
CA TYR A 21 -15.35 -16.31 -7.16
C TYR A 21 -14.24 -16.35 -6.11
N ALA A 22 -14.25 -15.42 -5.16
CA ALA A 22 -13.23 -15.33 -4.14
C ALA A 22 -13.80 -14.76 -2.84
N ILE A 23 -13.05 -14.93 -1.75
CA ILE A 23 -13.32 -14.33 -0.45
C ILE A 23 -12.16 -13.37 -0.15
N ARG A 24 -12.46 -12.09 0.10
CA ARG A 24 -11.43 -11.13 0.48
C ARG A 24 -10.92 -11.37 1.90
N ASN A 25 -9.69 -10.93 2.17
CA ASN A 25 -9.18 -10.93 3.53
C ASN A 25 -9.93 -9.90 4.40
N ASN A 26 -10.12 -10.24 5.67
CA ASN A 26 -10.65 -9.34 6.67
C ASN A 26 -9.48 -8.66 7.40
N LYS A 27 -9.17 -7.44 6.99
CA LYS A 27 -8.00 -6.65 7.39
C LYS A 27 -8.31 -5.15 7.30
N GLU A 28 -7.30 -4.29 7.39
CA GLU A 28 -7.46 -2.90 6.98
C GLU A 28 -7.89 -2.83 5.49
N LEU A 29 -8.90 -2.01 5.21
CA LEU A 29 -9.50 -1.85 3.88
C LEU A 29 -9.27 -0.46 3.29
N GLY A 30 -8.78 0.45 4.09
CA GLY A 30 -8.40 1.78 3.70
C GLY A 30 -6.91 2.01 3.86
N LEU A 31 -6.46 3.13 3.34
CA LEU A 31 -5.11 3.64 3.56
C LEU A 31 -5.11 5.17 3.53
N GLY A 32 -4.11 5.75 4.17
CA GLY A 32 -3.59 7.08 3.88
C GLY A 32 -2.19 6.94 3.31
N LEU A 33 -1.55 8.04 2.99
CA LEU A 33 -0.17 8.07 2.52
C LEU A 33 0.62 9.14 3.27
N GLY A 34 1.88 8.88 3.52
CA GLY A 34 2.72 9.80 4.29
C GLY A 34 4.19 9.37 4.33
N PHE A 35 4.88 9.88 5.34
CA PHE A 35 6.29 9.60 5.56
C PHE A 35 6.50 8.98 6.94
N ALA A 36 7.32 7.94 6.99
CA ALA A 36 7.90 7.41 8.21
C ALA A 36 9.25 8.10 8.43
N CYS A 37 9.42 8.75 9.58
CA CYS A 37 10.61 9.51 9.92
C CYS A 37 11.25 8.98 11.20
N ASN A 38 12.58 8.92 11.26
CA ASN A 38 13.30 8.68 12.51
C ASN A 38 12.96 9.79 13.51
N THR A 39 12.32 9.44 14.63
CA THR A 39 11.79 10.40 15.61
C THR A 39 12.90 11.25 16.23
N GLU A 40 14.00 10.64 16.66
CA GLU A 40 15.13 11.35 17.28
C GLU A 40 15.72 12.40 16.32
N MET A 41 15.91 12.01 15.07
CA MET A 41 16.40 12.95 14.07
C MET A 41 15.40 14.06 13.80
N LEU A 42 14.10 13.73 13.60
CA LEU A 42 13.04 14.70 13.31
C LEU A 42 12.91 15.76 14.41
N GLU A 43 12.79 15.32 15.67
CA GLU A 43 12.70 16.22 16.82
C GLU A 43 13.91 17.15 16.94
N SER A 44 15.08 16.66 16.53
CA SER A 44 16.32 17.44 16.59
C SER A 44 16.40 18.56 15.54
N LEU A 45 15.57 18.52 14.48
CA LEU A 45 15.66 19.50 13.37
C LEU A 45 15.09 20.87 13.75
N ASP A 46 14.32 20.97 14.84
CA ASP A 46 13.62 22.22 15.26
C ASP A 46 12.73 22.79 14.12
N VAL A 47 12.05 21.90 13.38
CA VAL A 47 11.11 22.24 12.31
C VAL A 47 9.67 21.94 12.74
N ASP A 48 8.73 22.76 12.28
CA ASP A 48 7.29 22.50 12.47
C ASP A 48 6.80 21.57 11.35
N TYR A 49 6.35 20.37 11.72
CA TYR A 49 5.78 19.39 10.80
C TYR A 49 4.27 19.14 11.00
N SER A 50 3.61 20.04 11.76
CA SER A 50 2.16 19.91 12.07
C SER A 50 1.24 20.23 10.89
N ASN A 51 1.74 20.90 9.85
CA ASN A 51 0.97 21.41 8.72
C ASN A 51 1.45 20.87 7.36
N ILE A 52 1.96 19.66 7.33
CA ILE A 52 2.38 19.00 6.09
C ILE A 52 1.13 18.43 5.40
N MET A 53 0.78 18.97 4.24
CA MET A 53 -0.43 18.62 3.48
C MET A 53 -0.14 18.04 2.11
N THR A 54 1.09 18.20 1.62
CA THR A 54 1.53 17.73 0.31
C THR A 54 2.93 17.14 0.40
N GLU A 55 3.32 16.33 -0.59
CA GLU A 55 4.69 15.83 -0.67
C GLU A 55 5.71 16.99 -0.73
N ALA A 56 5.37 18.09 -1.41
CA ALA A 56 6.25 19.26 -1.52
C ALA A 56 6.55 19.91 -0.16
N ASP A 57 5.63 19.86 0.79
CA ASP A 57 5.82 20.44 2.12
C ASP A 57 6.89 19.69 2.94
N MET A 58 7.28 18.48 2.52
CA MET A 58 8.40 17.74 3.11
C MET A 58 9.77 18.31 2.75
N GLU A 59 9.90 19.09 1.68
CA GLU A 59 11.19 19.55 1.20
C GLU A 59 12.01 20.30 2.25
N PRO A 60 11.46 21.29 2.99
CA PRO A 60 12.22 21.98 4.05
C PRO A 60 12.73 21.03 5.14
N ILE A 61 11.95 19.98 5.48
CA ILE A 61 12.32 18.98 6.48
C ILE A 61 13.49 18.12 5.96
N LEU A 62 13.39 17.65 4.70
CA LEU A 62 14.45 16.88 4.05
C LEU A 62 15.75 17.73 3.92
N GLN A 63 15.65 19.01 3.61
CA GLN A 63 16.78 19.93 3.56
C GLN A 63 17.43 20.09 4.93
N ALA A 64 16.64 20.33 5.99
CA ALA A 64 17.13 20.44 7.35
C ALA A 64 17.81 19.13 7.83
N ALA A 65 17.23 17.97 7.46
CA ALA A 65 17.83 16.66 7.74
C ALA A 65 19.19 16.51 7.06
N LYS A 66 19.29 16.87 5.77
CA LYS A 66 20.54 16.83 5.00
C LYS A 66 21.62 17.74 5.58
N GLU A 67 21.26 18.97 5.98
CA GLU A 67 22.20 19.91 6.55
C GLU A 67 22.74 19.45 7.90
N LYS A 68 21.88 18.87 8.73
CA LYS A 68 22.26 18.42 10.07
C LYS A 68 22.96 17.07 10.07
N TYR A 69 22.56 16.18 9.16
CA TYR A 69 23.04 14.81 9.05
C TYR A 69 23.59 14.51 7.65
N PRO A 70 24.73 15.08 7.25
CA PRO A 70 25.24 15.02 5.86
C PRO A 70 25.58 13.61 5.37
N ASP A 71 25.76 12.64 6.29
CA ASP A 71 26.06 11.25 5.96
C ASP A 71 24.81 10.35 5.99
N VAL A 72 23.61 10.93 6.21
CA VAL A 72 22.32 10.23 6.25
C VAL A 72 21.50 10.59 5.01
N TYR A 73 20.87 9.62 4.41
CA TYR A 73 19.94 9.84 3.31
C TYR A 73 18.67 10.53 3.82
N PRO A 74 18.31 11.75 3.38
CA PRO A 74 17.09 12.42 3.83
C PRO A 74 15.83 11.62 3.49
N LEU A 75 15.73 11.11 2.25
CA LEU A 75 14.66 10.24 1.79
C LEU A 75 15.25 9.00 1.13
N ALA A 76 14.94 7.84 1.67
CA ALA A 76 15.35 6.55 1.12
C ALA A 76 14.20 5.89 0.35
N SER A 77 14.55 5.06 -0.62
CA SER A 77 13.63 4.25 -1.42
C SER A 77 14.14 2.82 -1.51
N ASP A 78 13.27 1.85 -1.39
CA ASP A 78 13.58 0.46 -1.68
C ASP A 78 13.07 0.05 -3.07
N SER A 79 13.56 -1.09 -3.58
CA SER A 79 13.12 -1.72 -4.84
C SER A 79 13.06 -0.83 -6.09
N GLY A 80 13.61 0.37 -6.04
CA GLY A 80 13.77 1.24 -7.21
C GLY A 80 12.46 1.83 -7.75
N ALA A 81 11.45 2.00 -6.91
CA ALA A 81 10.27 2.79 -7.25
C ALA A 81 9.67 3.35 -5.95
N MET A 82 9.50 4.65 -5.88
CA MET A 82 8.72 5.28 -4.81
C MET A 82 7.24 5.19 -5.21
N GLY A 83 6.60 4.06 -4.91
CA GLY A 83 5.24 3.75 -5.33
C GLY A 83 4.14 4.57 -4.65
N ASP A 84 4.48 5.29 -3.59
CA ASP A 84 3.55 6.16 -2.87
C ASP A 84 3.60 7.56 -3.50
N TYR A 85 2.55 7.90 -4.21
CA TYR A 85 2.51 9.16 -4.99
C TYR A 85 1.99 10.35 -4.19
N MET A 86 1.66 10.15 -2.90
CA MET A 86 1.03 11.18 -2.03
C MET A 86 -0.24 11.79 -2.65
N LEU A 87 -1.00 10.96 -3.36
CA LEU A 87 -2.26 11.28 -4.02
C LEU A 87 -3.29 10.18 -3.75
N ALA A 88 -4.53 10.55 -3.50
CA ALA A 88 -5.62 9.61 -3.25
C ALA A 88 -6.16 9.01 -4.57
N ILE A 89 -5.35 8.20 -5.25
CA ILE A 89 -5.69 7.64 -6.55
C ILE A 89 -6.57 6.40 -6.40
N ASP A 90 -7.69 6.34 -7.14
CA ASP A 90 -8.39 5.08 -7.36
C ASP A 90 -7.90 4.42 -8.64
N TRP A 91 -7.18 3.32 -8.49
CA TRP A 91 -6.60 2.53 -9.58
C TRP A 91 -7.63 1.73 -10.39
N LEU A 92 -8.91 1.79 -10.03
CA LEU A 92 -10.01 1.09 -10.73
C LEU A 92 -9.69 -0.39 -10.99
N GLY A 93 -9.16 -1.08 -9.98
CA GLY A 93 -8.86 -2.51 -10.03
C GLY A 93 -7.50 -2.88 -10.62
N ARG A 94 -6.73 -1.98 -11.19
CA ARG A 94 -5.35 -2.14 -11.73
C ARG A 94 -5.23 -1.77 -13.21
N ASP A 95 -4.08 -2.08 -13.79
CA ASP A 95 -3.65 -1.72 -15.14
C ASP A 95 -3.60 -0.20 -15.32
N PHE A 96 -3.98 0.28 -16.51
CA PHE A 96 -4.02 1.70 -16.82
C PHE A 96 -5.44 2.25 -16.69
N GLY A 97 -5.54 3.55 -16.51
CA GLY A 97 -6.81 4.24 -16.29
C GLY A 97 -7.19 4.29 -14.82
N VAL A 98 -7.22 5.50 -14.26
CA VAL A 98 -7.46 5.76 -12.84
C VAL A 98 -8.45 6.91 -12.68
N LEU A 99 -9.05 7.06 -11.50
CA LEU A 99 -9.55 8.32 -11.00
C LEU A 99 -8.44 8.97 -10.18
N THR A 100 -8.04 10.18 -10.53
CA THR A 100 -6.88 10.86 -9.94
C THR A 100 -7.11 11.38 -8.52
N ASP A 101 -8.38 11.43 -8.09
CA ASP A 101 -8.77 11.88 -6.75
C ASP A 101 -9.98 11.09 -6.26
N SER A 102 -9.76 10.21 -5.28
CA SER A 102 -10.80 9.38 -4.64
C SER A 102 -11.79 10.18 -3.78
N PHE A 103 -11.50 11.44 -3.48
CA PHE A 103 -12.42 12.34 -2.76
C PHE A 103 -13.32 13.14 -3.69
N SER A 104 -13.11 13.05 -5.01
CA SER A 104 -13.88 13.77 -6.02
C SER A 104 -15.03 12.92 -6.58
N ASP A 105 -16.08 13.61 -7.06
CA ASP A 105 -17.14 13.01 -7.85
C ASP A 105 -16.81 12.91 -9.36
N ASP A 106 -15.59 13.30 -9.79
CA ASP A 106 -15.12 13.17 -11.17
C ASP A 106 -14.89 11.70 -11.50
N THR A 107 -15.68 11.16 -12.42
CA THR A 107 -15.59 9.77 -12.89
C THR A 107 -14.81 9.63 -14.19
N THR A 108 -14.07 10.66 -14.61
CA THR A 108 -13.27 10.63 -15.83
C THR A 108 -12.04 9.75 -15.66
N VAL A 109 -11.96 8.67 -16.41
CA VAL A 109 -10.81 7.76 -16.42
C VAL A 109 -9.64 8.40 -17.16
N LYS A 110 -8.49 8.56 -16.48
CA LYS A 110 -7.29 9.21 -17.01
C LYS A 110 -6.09 8.27 -16.99
N ASN A 111 -5.15 8.47 -17.92
CA ASN A 111 -3.83 7.85 -17.78
C ASN A 111 -2.99 8.64 -16.78
N PHE A 112 -2.81 8.09 -15.57
CA PHE A 112 -2.02 8.74 -14.52
C PHE A 112 -0.58 9.05 -14.99
N TYR A 113 0.07 8.12 -15.65
CA TYR A 113 1.48 8.23 -16.03
C TYR A 113 1.80 9.28 -17.12
N THR A 114 0.76 9.90 -17.69
CA THR A 114 0.91 11.03 -18.64
C THR A 114 0.15 12.28 -18.17
N SER A 115 -0.33 12.27 -16.92
CA SER A 115 -1.04 13.40 -16.31
C SER A 115 -0.09 14.49 -15.84
N ASP A 116 -0.63 15.70 -15.66
CA ASP A 116 0.12 16.81 -15.10
C ASP A 116 0.57 16.52 -13.66
N GLU A 117 -0.26 15.82 -12.88
CA GLU A 117 0.06 15.44 -11.50
C GLU A 117 1.28 14.53 -11.44
N TYR A 118 1.38 13.56 -12.34
CA TYR A 118 2.54 12.66 -12.41
C TYR A 118 3.79 13.37 -12.91
N TYR A 119 3.63 14.28 -13.88
CA TYR A 119 4.75 15.11 -14.36
C TYR A 119 5.34 15.96 -13.24
N GLU A 120 4.50 16.70 -12.51
CA GLU A 120 4.94 17.56 -11.40
C GLU A 120 5.58 16.75 -10.26
N LEU A 121 5.07 15.56 -9.98
CA LEU A 121 5.66 14.64 -9.03
C LEU A 121 7.08 14.21 -9.48
N CYS A 122 7.21 13.76 -10.72
CA CYS A 122 8.51 13.34 -11.28
C CYS A 122 9.51 14.52 -11.32
N LYS A 123 9.01 15.72 -11.66
CA LYS A 123 9.86 16.93 -11.70
C LYS A 123 10.39 17.29 -10.32
N ARG A 124 9.53 17.29 -9.31
CA ARG A 124 9.94 17.52 -7.91
C ARG A 124 10.95 16.47 -7.43
N ARG A 125 10.70 15.18 -7.70
CA ARG A 125 11.61 14.11 -7.30
C ARG A 125 12.95 14.19 -8.04
N TYR A 126 12.96 14.62 -9.30
CA TYR A 126 14.20 14.91 -10.00
C TYR A 126 14.98 16.07 -9.34
N GLU A 127 14.32 17.17 -9.00
CA GLU A 127 14.94 18.29 -8.28
C GLU A 127 15.46 17.85 -6.91
N TRP A 128 14.70 17.05 -6.17
CA TRP A 128 15.15 16.48 -4.90
C TRP A 128 16.37 15.57 -5.06
N SER A 129 16.40 14.74 -6.07
CA SER A 129 17.56 13.89 -6.37
C SER A 129 18.80 14.73 -6.70
N GLN A 130 18.67 15.74 -7.57
CA GLN A 130 19.77 16.65 -7.92
C GLN A 130 20.28 17.44 -6.70
N ASN A 131 19.38 17.77 -5.79
CA ASN A 131 19.71 18.45 -4.53
C ASN A 131 20.16 17.46 -3.43
N GLY A 132 20.28 16.16 -3.71
CA GLY A 132 20.69 15.12 -2.76
C GLY A 132 19.74 14.95 -1.59
N LEU A 133 18.45 15.18 -1.79
CA LEU A 133 17.40 14.92 -0.82
C LEU A 133 16.88 13.48 -0.93
N ILE A 134 17.00 12.85 -2.09
CA ILE A 134 16.76 11.42 -2.30
C ILE A 134 18.12 10.70 -2.27
N MET A 135 18.17 9.49 -1.74
CA MET A 135 19.36 8.67 -1.73
C MET A 135 19.90 8.45 -3.15
N PRO A 136 21.23 8.44 -3.35
CA PRO A 136 21.80 8.14 -4.66
C PRO A 136 21.47 6.68 -5.06
N ASP A 137 21.42 6.45 -6.38
CA ASP A 137 21.16 5.13 -6.96
C ASP A 137 19.83 4.47 -6.45
N ALA A 138 18.84 5.29 -6.09
CA ALA A 138 17.56 4.83 -5.57
C ALA A 138 16.85 3.85 -6.52
N SER A 139 16.97 4.05 -7.84
CA SER A 139 16.36 3.18 -8.87
C SER A 139 16.91 1.75 -8.91
N ILE A 140 18.07 1.51 -8.32
CA ILE A 140 18.72 0.19 -8.29
C ILE A 140 18.95 -0.32 -6.87
N ASN A 141 18.54 0.43 -5.84
CA ASN A 141 18.67 -0.02 -4.46
C ASN A 141 17.89 -1.32 -4.21
N THR A 142 18.53 -2.25 -3.51
CA THR A 142 17.92 -3.54 -3.09
C THR A 142 17.89 -3.71 -1.57
N GLU A 143 18.46 -2.77 -0.81
CA GLU A 143 18.39 -2.79 0.65
C GLU A 143 17.00 -2.32 1.10
N GLN A 144 16.47 -2.99 2.11
CA GLN A 144 15.18 -2.58 2.71
C GLN A 144 15.36 -1.22 3.40
N VAL A 145 14.42 -0.32 3.18
CA VAL A 145 14.48 1.03 3.79
C VAL A 145 14.43 0.96 5.31
N SER A 146 13.65 0.03 5.89
CA SER A 146 13.62 -0.19 7.33
C SER A 146 15.00 -0.56 7.89
N SER A 147 15.78 -1.38 7.18
CA SER A 147 17.16 -1.69 7.57
C SER A 147 18.08 -0.48 7.50
N LEU A 148 17.93 0.37 6.47
CA LEU A 148 18.68 1.62 6.37
C LEU A 148 18.35 2.58 7.51
N MET A 149 17.06 2.73 7.85
CA MET A 149 16.60 3.58 8.96
C MET A 149 17.10 3.04 10.30
N GLY A 150 16.95 1.75 10.58
CA GLY A 150 17.42 1.11 11.80
C GLY A 150 18.93 1.19 11.99
N ALA A 151 19.71 1.21 10.89
CA ALA A 151 21.15 1.43 10.91
C ALA A 151 21.56 2.91 11.01
N GLY A 152 20.61 3.85 11.12
CA GLY A 152 20.87 5.30 11.17
C GLY A 152 21.38 5.89 9.85
N LYS A 153 21.18 5.18 8.72
CA LYS A 153 21.64 5.62 7.38
C LYS A 153 20.57 6.40 6.61
N ALA A 154 19.30 6.29 7.01
CA ALA A 154 18.19 7.01 6.38
C ALA A 154 17.36 7.74 7.44
N PHE A 155 16.92 8.96 7.12
CA PHE A 155 16.05 9.77 7.95
C PHE A 155 14.59 9.42 7.73
N SER A 156 14.16 9.25 6.49
CA SER A 156 12.75 9.01 6.17
C SER A 156 12.54 8.10 4.97
N ALA A 157 11.31 7.60 4.87
CA ALA A 157 10.79 6.87 3.72
C ALA A 157 9.32 7.21 3.51
N THR A 158 8.80 7.02 2.28
CA THR A 158 7.36 7.04 2.02
C THR A 158 6.70 5.80 2.62
N THR A 159 5.43 5.91 3.02
CA THR A 159 4.67 4.77 3.59
C THR A 159 3.17 4.92 3.38
N GLU A 160 2.48 3.80 3.22
CA GLU A 160 1.04 3.74 3.47
C GLU A 160 0.80 3.97 4.97
N THR A 161 -0.28 4.67 5.32
CA THR A 161 -0.62 4.95 6.71
C THR A 161 -1.96 4.31 7.08
N LYS A 162 -1.99 3.72 8.29
CA LYS A 162 -3.11 2.95 8.84
C LYS A 162 -2.94 2.79 10.36
N PRO A 163 -3.92 2.29 11.11
CA PRO A 163 -3.70 1.94 12.51
C PRO A 163 -2.54 0.97 12.70
N GLY A 164 -1.69 1.21 13.68
CA GLY A 164 -0.53 0.37 14.00
C GLY A 164 0.69 0.55 13.09
N ILE A 165 0.68 1.50 12.15
CA ILE A 165 1.80 1.67 11.22
C ILE A 165 3.09 2.15 11.93
N GLU A 166 3.00 3.02 12.93
CA GLU A 166 4.14 3.44 13.74
C GLU A 166 4.81 2.24 14.40
N SER A 167 4.04 1.46 15.15
CA SER A 167 4.54 0.23 15.81
C SER A 167 5.12 -0.77 14.82
N GLN A 168 4.54 -0.87 13.62
CA GLN A 168 5.08 -1.74 12.57
C GLN A 168 6.47 -1.25 12.11
N TRP A 169 6.64 0.06 11.89
CA TRP A 169 7.93 0.64 11.56
C TRP A 169 8.94 0.48 12.69
N GLU A 170 8.53 0.72 13.95
CA GLU A 170 9.39 0.55 15.13
C GLU A 170 9.89 -0.90 15.27
N ARG A 171 9.00 -1.89 15.09
CA ARG A 171 9.40 -3.31 15.09
C ARG A 171 10.38 -3.66 13.97
N ASN A 172 10.18 -3.08 12.78
CA ASN A 172 11.02 -3.38 11.62
C ASN A 172 12.36 -2.67 11.64
N THR A 173 12.45 -1.52 12.29
CA THR A 173 13.65 -0.67 12.33
C THR A 173 14.43 -0.80 13.64
N GLY A 174 13.75 -1.13 14.74
CA GLY A 174 14.32 -1.13 16.11
C GLY A 174 14.55 0.29 16.67
N ILE A 175 13.96 1.33 16.08
CA ILE A 175 14.04 2.72 16.52
C ILE A 175 12.64 3.34 16.61
N ASP A 176 12.50 4.44 17.35
CA ASP A 176 11.26 5.21 17.39
C ASP A 176 11.01 5.89 16.03
N VAL A 177 9.78 5.77 15.52
CA VAL A 177 9.38 6.31 14.22
C VAL A 177 8.14 7.18 14.36
N THR A 178 8.20 8.37 13.79
CA THR A 178 7.07 9.30 13.69
C THR A 178 6.47 9.24 12.29
N ILE A 179 5.15 9.06 12.21
CA ILE A 179 4.42 9.08 10.94
C ILE A 179 3.85 10.48 10.65
N ILE A 180 4.24 11.06 9.54
CA ILE A 180 3.65 12.29 8.99
C ILE A 180 2.63 11.88 7.94
N ASN A 181 1.33 11.88 8.28
CA ASN A 181 0.27 11.54 7.34
C ASN A 181 -0.07 12.74 6.46
N ILE A 182 -0.03 12.57 5.14
CA ILE A 182 -0.29 13.61 4.15
C ILE A 182 -1.66 13.42 3.51
N VAL A 183 -1.93 12.22 3.00
CA VAL A 183 -3.20 11.91 2.33
C VAL A 183 -4.18 11.39 3.36
N PRO A 184 -5.37 12.01 3.50
CA PRO A 184 -6.42 11.51 4.39
C PRO A 184 -6.82 10.08 4.04
N TYR A 185 -7.39 9.37 5.00
CA TYR A 185 -7.76 7.97 4.85
C TYR A 185 -8.90 7.77 3.86
N TYR A 186 -8.68 6.89 2.88
CA TYR A 186 -9.65 6.55 1.84
C TYR A 186 -9.63 5.05 1.53
N THR A 187 -10.65 4.57 0.86
CA THR A 187 -10.74 3.19 0.40
C THR A 187 -11.23 3.12 -1.05
N THR A 188 -10.63 2.24 -1.81
CA THR A 188 -10.95 1.95 -3.21
C THR A 188 -11.13 0.45 -3.41
N THR A 189 -11.58 0.03 -4.58
CA THR A 189 -11.60 -1.40 -4.91
C THR A 189 -10.20 -2.01 -4.89
N SER A 190 -9.19 -1.25 -5.28
CA SER A 190 -7.79 -1.72 -5.29
C SER A 190 -7.26 -2.06 -3.89
N ASN A 191 -7.77 -1.41 -2.84
CA ASN A 191 -7.42 -1.71 -1.45
C ASN A 191 -8.03 -3.05 -0.97
N LEU A 192 -9.03 -3.57 -1.70
CA LEU A 192 -9.69 -4.84 -1.41
C LEU A 192 -9.01 -6.03 -2.08
N ASN A 193 -7.77 -5.93 -2.49
CA ASN A 193 -7.10 -6.79 -3.47
C ASN A 193 -6.50 -8.09 -2.95
N ASN A 194 -6.69 -8.45 -1.70
CA ASN A 194 -6.22 -9.72 -1.14
C ASN A 194 -7.37 -10.71 -1.04
N TYR A 195 -7.29 -11.78 -1.81
CA TYR A 195 -8.37 -12.74 -1.97
C TYR A 195 -7.89 -14.17 -1.81
N TRP A 196 -8.76 -15.00 -1.24
CA TRP A 196 -8.63 -16.45 -1.24
C TRP A 196 -9.69 -17.06 -2.14
N TYR A 197 -9.29 -17.98 -3.00
CA TYR A 197 -10.20 -18.66 -3.91
C TYR A 197 -9.91 -20.15 -3.98
N ILE A 198 -10.91 -20.92 -4.37
CA ILE A 198 -10.81 -22.35 -4.61
C ILE A 198 -10.81 -22.56 -6.12
N PRO A 199 -9.72 -23.11 -6.72
CA PRO A 199 -9.68 -23.31 -8.14
C PRO A 199 -10.74 -24.32 -8.59
N TYR A 200 -11.33 -24.10 -9.75
CA TYR A 200 -12.38 -25.01 -10.29
C TYR A 200 -11.87 -26.43 -10.54
N THR A 201 -10.56 -26.63 -10.63
CA THR A 201 -9.90 -27.92 -10.74
C THR A 201 -9.79 -28.69 -9.41
N SER A 202 -10.23 -28.10 -8.31
CA SER A 202 -10.20 -28.76 -7.00
C SER A 202 -11.09 -30.01 -7.02
N GLU A 203 -10.52 -31.14 -6.62
CA GLU A 203 -11.27 -32.41 -6.50
C GLU A 203 -12.13 -32.45 -5.23
N GLN A 204 -11.90 -31.55 -4.25
CA GLN A 204 -12.62 -31.48 -2.98
C GLN A 204 -12.97 -30.03 -2.60
N PRO A 205 -13.76 -29.31 -3.40
CA PRO A 205 -14.02 -27.88 -3.18
C PRO A 205 -14.75 -27.61 -1.86
N GLU A 206 -15.67 -28.48 -1.43
CA GLU A 206 -16.37 -28.35 -0.14
C GLU A 206 -15.40 -28.47 1.04
N ARG A 207 -14.42 -29.37 0.95
CA ARG A 207 -13.39 -29.52 1.99
C ARG A 207 -12.46 -28.32 2.02
N ALA A 208 -12.07 -27.81 0.86
CA ALA A 208 -11.27 -26.59 0.75
C ALA A 208 -12.01 -25.39 1.37
N MET A 209 -13.31 -25.26 1.13
CA MET A 209 -14.15 -24.23 1.75
C MET A 209 -14.25 -24.38 3.27
N GLN A 210 -14.31 -25.62 3.80
CA GLN A 210 -14.27 -25.86 5.24
C GLN A 210 -12.97 -25.38 5.85
N VAL A 211 -11.82 -25.66 5.20
CA VAL A 211 -10.50 -25.16 5.67
C VAL A 211 -10.46 -23.64 5.63
N LEU A 212 -10.91 -23.02 4.55
CA LEU A 212 -10.97 -21.56 4.44
C LEU A 212 -11.84 -20.94 5.53
N ASN A 213 -12.99 -21.56 5.83
CA ASN A 213 -13.86 -21.10 6.92
C ASN A 213 -13.18 -21.22 8.30
N GLU A 214 -12.43 -22.30 8.58
CA GLU A 214 -11.64 -22.40 9.80
C GLU A 214 -10.57 -21.29 9.88
N MET A 215 -9.86 -21.00 8.79
CA MET A 215 -8.88 -19.92 8.73
C MET A 215 -9.51 -18.53 8.96
N TYR A 216 -10.80 -18.40 8.69
CA TYR A 216 -11.56 -17.15 8.84
C TYR A 216 -12.17 -16.96 10.22
N SER A 217 -12.59 -18.03 10.88
CA SER A 217 -13.43 -17.98 12.07
C SER A 217 -12.83 -18.64 13.31
N ASN A 218 -11.72 -19.36 13.18
CA ASN A 218 -11.06 -20.06 14.28
C ASN A 218 -9.75 -19.36 14.67
N PRO A 219 -9.70 -18.65 15.83
CA PRO A 219 -8.49 -17.96 16.26
C PRO A 219 -7.26 -18.86 16.42
N ASP A 220 -7.43 -20.12 16.84
CA ASP A 220 -6.30 -21.04 17.02
C ASP A 220 -5.66 -21.37 15.66
N VAL A 221 -6.48 -21.57 14.62
CA VAL A 221 -5.99 -21.82 13.25
C VAL A 221 -5.32 -20.57 12.69
N ALA A 222 -5.96 -19.40 12.83
CA ALA A 222 -5.41 -18.13 12.36
C ALA A 222 -4.06 -17.84 13.02
N ASN A 223 -3.97 -17.93 14.35
CA ASN A 223 -2.74 -17.66 15.10
C ASN A 223 -1.62 -18.64 14.77
N LEU A 224 -1.93 -19.94 14.60
CA LEU A 224 -0.93 -20.92 14.20
C LEU A 224 -0.33 -20.62 12.83
N LEU A 225 -1.16 -20.17 11.89
CA LEU A 225 -0.72 -19.84 10.53
C LEU A 225 0.03 -18.50 10.46
N ILE A 226 -0.39 -17.50 11.24
CA ILE A 226 0.22 -16.16 11.24
C ILE A 226 1.48 -16.13 12.09
N TYR A 227 1.39 -16.58 13.36
CA TYR A 227 2.46 -16.41 14.34
C TYR A 227 3.24 -17.71 14.65
N GLY A 228 2.72 -18.88 14.23
CA GLY A 228 3.36 -20.16 14.48
C GLY A 228 3.11 -20.67 15.91
N ILE A 229 4.16 -21.13 16.60
CA ILE A 229 4.08 -21.90 17.84
C ILE A 229 4.52 -21.02 19.03
N GLU A 230 3.66 -20.96 20.08
CA GLU A 230 3.96 -20.35 21.38
C GLU A 230 5.25 -20.92 21.97
N GLY A 231 6.09 -20.08 22.57
CA GLY A 231 7.38 -20.44 23.16
C GLY A 231 8.51 -20.65 22.16
N LYS A 232 8.20 -20.61 20.83
CA LYS A 232 9.21 -20.71 19.77
C LYS A 232 9.29 -19.47 18.91
N TYR A 233 8.15 -18.92 18.49
CA TYR A 233 8.07 -17.79 17.59
C TYR A 233 7.49 -16.54 18.27
N TYR A 234 6.72 -16.74 19.35
CA TYR A 234 6.19 -15.70 20.19
C TYR A 234 5.96 -16.20 21.61
N GLU A 235 5.85 -15.27 22.55
CA GLU A 235 5.42 -15.50 23.92
C GLU A 235 4.28 -14.54 24.27
N PHE A 236 3.37 -14.96 25.20
CA PHE A 236 2.34 -14.06 25.67
C PHE A 236 2.90 -13.10 26.72
N VAL A 237 2.69 -11.80 26.49
CA VAL A 237 2.85 -10.75 27.49
C VAL A 237 1.58 -10.64 28.34
N ASP A 238 0.41 -10.72 27.71
CA ASP A 238 -0.90 -10.77 28.37
C ASP A 238 -1.81 -11.75 27.60
N LYS A 239 -1.98 -12.94 28.16
CA LYS A 239 -2.77 -14.00 27.51
C LYS A 239 -4.26 -13.72 27.45
N GLU A 240 -4.81 -12.97 28.44
CA GLU A 240 -6.25 -12.64 28.48
C GLU A 240 -6.60 -11.64 27.37
N LYS A 241 -5.67 -10.73 27.04
CA LYS A 241 -5.84 -9.74 25.97
C LYS A 241 -5.32 -10.22 24.62
N GLY A 242 -4.67 -11.38 24.57
CA GLY A 242 -4.02 -11.92 23.38
C GLY A 242 -2.82 -11.08 22.92
N LEU A 243 -2.11 -10.44 23.89
CA LEU A 243 -0.91 -9.66 23.58
C LEU A 243 0.31 -10.57 23.57
N ILE A 244 1.08 -10.49 22.49
CA ILE A 244 2.28 -11.30 22.26
C ILE A 244 3.50 -10.40 22.00
N ASP A 245 4.68 -10.97 22.21
CA ASP A 245 5.95 -10.39 21.83
C ASP A 245 6.91 -11.51 21.39
N TYR A 246 8.06 -11.16 20.86
CA TYR A 246 9.12 -12.12 20.59
C TYR A 246 9.64 -12.74 21.88
N PRO A 247 10.09 -14.01 21.86
CA PRO A 247 10.79 -14.61 23.00
C PRO A 247 12.02 -13.78 23.38
N GLU A 248 12.42 -13.83 24.65
CA GLU A 248 13.58 -13.09 25.16
C GLU A 248 14.85 -13.35 24.31
N GLY A 249 15.45 -12.28 23.79
CA GLY A 249 16.67 -12.33 22.98
C GLY A 249 16.46 -12.77 21.53
N VAL A 250 15.21 -12.89 21.08
CA VAL A 250 14.83 -13.21 19.68
C VAL A 250 14.29 -11.97 18.99
N THR A 251 14.67 -11.79 17.73
CA THR A 251 14.16 -10.73 16.87
C THR A 251 13.45 -11.33 15.66
N ALA A 252 12.79 -10.50 14.85
CA ALA A 252 12.17 -10.94 13.60
C ALA A 252 13.16 -11.67 12.67
N ASP A 253 14.41 -11.22 12.65
CA ASP A 253 15.46 -11.77 11.78
C ASP A 253 15.91 -13.19 12.21
N ASP A 254 15.71 -13.54 13.48
CA ASP A 254 16.07 -14.86 14.03
C ASP A 254 15.01 -15.93 13.71
N LEU A 255 13.83 -15.52 13.26
CA LEU A 255 12.70 -16.43 13.03
C LEU A 255 12.67 -16.94 11.59
N GLY A 256 12.62 -18.24 11.45
CA GLY A 256 12.39 -18.88 10.13
C GLY A 256 10.92 -18.85 9.66
N TRP A 257 10.04 -18.21 10.42
CA TRP A 257 8.63 -18.03 10.10
C TRP A 257 8.23 -16.60 10.42
N THR A 258 8.14 -15.78 9.38
CA THR A 258 7.64 -14.40 9.46
C THR A 258 6.63 -14.22 8.36
N VAL A 259 5.38 -13.95 8.71
CA VAL A 259 4.30 -13.70 7.75
C VAL A 259 3.54 -12.47 8.17
N ALA A 260 3.28 -11.59 7.21
CA ALA A 260 2.40 -10.46 7.44
C ALA A 260 0.95 -10.95 7.62
N ALA A 261 0.31 -10.58 8.73
CA ALA A 261 -1.02 -11.05 9.10
C ALA A 261 -2.09 -10.75 8.02
N TRP A 262 -1.96 -9.62 7.35
CA TRP A 262 -2.88 -9.17 6.28
C TRP A 262 -2.91 -10.09 5.05
N HIS A 263 -1.95 -11.02 4.89
CA HIS A 263 -2.01 -12.05 3.85
C HIS A 263 -3.03 -13.16 4.16
N PHE A 264 -3.41 -13.32 5.43
CA PHE A 264 -4.33 -14.40 5.84
C PHE A 264 -5.79 -13.96 5.76
N PRO A 265 -6.72 -14.93 5.75
CA PRO A 265 -8.13 -14.64 5.55
C PRO A 265 -8.72 -13.65 6.55
N ASN A 266 -8.32 -13.72 7.82
CA ASN A 266 -8.85 -12.83 8.86
C ASN A 266 -7.78 -12.55 9.93
N GLU A 267 -7.16 -11.37 9.86
CA GLU A 267 -6.21 -10.95 10.88
C GLU A 267 -6.88 -10.41 12.14
N LEU A 268 -8.14 -9.95 12.04
CA LEU A 268 -8.84 -9.29 13.14
C LEU A 268 -9.23 -10.23 14.30
N ILE A 269 -9.06 -11.55 14.11
CA ILE A 269 -9.23 -12.55 15.18
C ILE A 269 -7.90 -13.05 15.74
N ALA A 270 -6.77 -12.57 15.20
CA ALA A 270 -5.44 -13.00 15.58
C ALA A 270 -4.94 -12.32 16.87
N HIS A 271 -3.83 -12.83 17.42
CA HIS A 271 -3.10 -12.16 18.48
C HIS A 271 -2.63 -10.77 18.04
N LYS A 272 -2.22 -9.97 19.01
CA LYS A 272 -1.79 -8.58 18.78
C LYS A 272 -0.38 -8.43 19.33
N TRP A 273 0.47 -7.72 18.62
CA TRP A 273 1.75 -7.35 19.18
C TRP A 273 1.56 -6.39 20.36
N VAL A 274 2.35 -6.54 21.40
CA VAL A 274 2.32 -5.69 22.58
C VAL A 274 2.49 -4.20 22.21
N THR A 275 3.28 -3.93 21.20
CA THR A 275 3.53 -2.59 20.65
C THR A 275 2.31 -1.98 19.95
N ASP A 276 1.42 -2.79 19.34
CA ASP A 276 0.19 -2.31 18.71
C ASP A 276 -0.92 -2.04 19.73
N GLY A 277 -0.79 -2.59 20.93
CA GLY A 277 -1.78 -2.45 22.00
C GLY A 277 -2.99 -3.37 21.85
N PRO A 278 -3.85 -3.41 22.89
CA PRO A 278 -4.98 -4.34 22.94
C PRO A 278 -6.12 -4.00 21.98
N ASP A 279 -6.21 -2.76 21.54
CA ASP A 279 -7.37 -2.22 20.81
C ASP A 279 -7.17 -2.16 19.29
N ILE A 280 -6.00 -2.58 18.78
CA ILE A 280 -5.63 -2.48 17.35
C ILE A 280 -6.70 -3.01 16.40
N TRP A 281 -7.34 -4.15 16.71
CA TRP A 281 -8.37 -4.70 15.84
C TRP A 281 -9.69 -3.93 15.90
N SER A 282 -10.08 -3.41 17.08
CA SER A 282 -11.23 -2.51 17.19
C SER A 282 -10.99 -1.19 16.48
N ASP A 283 -9.78 -0.66 16.56
CA ASP A 283 -9.36 0.56 15.87
C ASP A 283 -9.34 0.34 14.35
N THR A 284 -8.85 -0.82 13.88
CA THR A 284 -8.87 -1.17 12.46
C THR A 284 -10.31 -1.33 11.93
N ILE A 285 -11.21 -1.96 12.70
CA ILE A 285 -12.62 -2.06 12.33
C ILE A 285 -13.28 -0.67 12.24
N GLN A 286 -12.96 0.23 13.18
CA GLN A 286 -13.48 1.60 13.14
C GLN A 286 -12.87 2.40 11.99
N PHE A 287 -11.57 2.27 11.78
CA PHE A 287 -10.86 2.86 10.65
C PHE A 287 -11.49 2.48 9.30
N ASN A 288 -11.81 1.19 9.10
CA ASN A 288 -12.45 0.72 7.87
C ASN A 288 -13.82 1.37 7.62
N LYS A 289 -14.54 1.74 8.68
CA LYS A 289 -15.83 2.45 8.58
C LYS A 289 -15.68 3.94 8.31
N ASP A 290 -14.61 4.54 8.83
CA ASP A 290 -14.38 5.98 8.76
C ASP A 290 -13.65 6.41 7.48
N CYS A 291 -12.99 5.48 6.79
CA CYS A 291 -12.33 5.76 5.51
C CYS A 291 -13.32 6.27 4.47
N HIS A 292 -12.95 7.35 3.78
CA HIS A 292 -13.75 7.88 2.68
C HIS A 292 -13.79 6.87 1.52
N PRO A 293 -14.96 6.38 1.08
CA PRO A 293 -15.02 5.47 -0.06
C PRO A 293 -14.90 6.25 -1.37
N SER A 294 -14.08 5.75 -2.29
CA SER A 294 -14.11 6.22 -3.69
C SER A 294 -15.50 6.00 -4.29
N ILE A 295 -15.91 6.90 -5.20
CA ILE A 295 -17.15 6.79 -5.95
C ILE A 295 -17.23 5.48 -6.75
N ALA A 296 -16.09 4.89 -7.12
CA ALA A 296 -15.97 3.64 -7.86
C ALA A 296 -15.67 2.42 -6.97
N LYS A 297 -15.79 2.54 -5.63
CA LYS A 297 -15.58 1.40 -4.73
C LYS A 297 -16.56 0.28 -5.05
N GLY A 298 -16.04 -0.90 -5.39
CA GLY A 298 -16.82 -2.07 -5.81
C GLY A 298 -16.80 -2.31 -7.33
N PHE A 299 -16.26 -1.37 -8.11
CA PHE A 299 -16.07 -1.55 -9.56
C PHE A 299 -15.03 -2.63 -9.83
N VAL A 300 -15.34 -3.56 -10.73
CA VAL A 300 -14.44 -4.64 -11.17
C VAL A 300 -14.07 -4.41 -12.63
N TRP A 301 -12.77 -4.26 -12.89
CA TRP A 301 -12.21 -4.09 -14.22
C TRP A 301 -12.01 -5.43 -14.94
N ASP A 302 -12.53 -5.56 -16.17
CA ASP A 302 -12.23 -6.67 -17.07
C ASP A 302 -11.39 -6.17 -18.25
N SER A 303 -10.11 -6.56 -18.29
CA SER A 303 -9.15 -6.19 -19.33
C SER A 303 -9.11 -7.14 -20.51
N THR A 304 -10.01 -8.14 -20.61
CA THR A 304 -9.96 -9.21 -21.63
C THR A 304 -9.88 -8.65 -23.05
N ASP A 305 -10.68 -7.63 -23.37
CA ASP A 305 -10.75 -7.04 -24.72
C ASP A 305 -9.56 -6.13 -25.09
N VAL A 306 -8.71 -5.80 -24.11
CA VAL A 306 -7.55 -4.89 -24.24
C VAL A 306 -6.25 -5.46 -23.70
N THR A 307 -6.17 -6.79 -23.51
CA THR A 307 -5.02 -7.46 -22.90
C THR A 307 -3.70 -7.16 -23.64
N ASN A 308 -3.71 -7.08 -24.97
CA ASN A 308 -2.50 -6.79 -25.74
C ASN A 308 -2.00 -5.36 -25.51
N GLU A 309 -2.91 -4.40 -25.44
CA GLU A 309 -2.61 -3.01 -25.18
C GLU A 309 -2.09 -2.81 -23.74
N VAL A 310 -2.67 -3.53 -22.76
CA VAL A 310 -2.18 -3.53 -21.37
C VAL A 310 -0.74 -4.02 -21.30
N VAL A 311 -0.40 -5.13 -21.98
CA VAL A 311 0.97 -5.65 -22.02
C VAL A 311 1.94 -4.67 -22.69
N ALA A 312 1.53 -4.07 -23.81
CA ALA A 312 2.33 -3.08 -24.53
C ALA A 312 2.58 -1.83 -23.66
N CYS A 313 1.53 -1.26 -23.06
CA CYS A 313 1.65 -0.10 -22.17
C CYS A 313 2.49 -0.42 -20.91
N THR A 314 2.38 -1.62 -20.35
CA THR A 314 3.23 -2.06 -19.23
C THR A 314 4.70 -2.07 -19.62
N THR A 315 5.03 -2.46 -20.85
CA THR A 315 6.39 -2.42 -21.37
C THR A 315 6.92 -0.99 -21.45
N VAL A 316 6.09 -0.05 -21.92
CA VAL A 316 6.41 1.38 -21.94
C VAL A 316 6.63 1.89 -20.52
N LEU A 317 5.70 1.61 -19.60
CA LEU A 317 5.81 2.05 -18.21
C LEU A 317 7.11 1.57 -17.55
N ASN A 318 7.44 0.31 -17.69
CA ASN A 318 8.64 -0.28 -17.08
C ASN A 318 9.95 0.34 -17.59
N LYS A 319 9.94 0.91 -18.80
CA LYS A 319 11.10 1.61 -19.36
C LYS A 319 11.39 2.92 -18.63
N TYR A 320 10.36 3.64 -18.17
CA TYR A 320 10.50 5.00 -17.66
C TYR A 320 10.30 5.12 -16.16
N LYS A 321 9.38 4.34 -15.58
CA LYS A 321 8.86 4.50 -14.22
C LYS A 321 9.95 4.66 -13.17
N LYS A 322 10.89 3.73 -13.11
CA LYS A 322 11.91 3.74 -12.05
C LYS A 322 12.73 5.02 -12.07
N GLY A 323 13.29 5.38 -13.22
CA GLY A 323 14.13 6.55 -13.34
C GLY A 323 13.39 7.86 -13.07
N LEU A 324 12.12 7.95 -13.48
CA LEU A 324 11.29 9.13 -13.23
C LEU A 324 10.91 9.26 -11.75
N GLU A 325 10.46 8.17 -11.12
CA GLU A 325 9.95 8.21 -9.75
C GLU A 325 11.04 8.35 -8.69
N THR A 326 12.28 7.93 -8.99
CA THR A 326 13.43 8.11 -8.11
C THR A 326 14.20 9.41 -8.37
N GLY A 327 13.81 10.14 -9.42
CA GLY A 327 14.49 11.39 -9.80
C GLY A 327 15.83 11.19 -10.49
N ASP A 328 16.15 9.99 -10.99
CA ASP A 328 17.38 9.71 -11.73
C ASP A 328 17.31 10.24 -13.18
N VAL A 329 16.09 10.41 -13.72
CA VAL A 329 15.83 10.87 -15.08
C VAL A 329 15.05 12.18 -15.06
N ASP A 330 15.56 13.20 -15.76
CA ASP A 330 14.82 14.45 -15.96
C ASP A 330 13.57 14.19 -16.82
N PRO A 331 12.36 14.42 -16.30
CA PRO A 331 11.14 14.22 -17.06
C PRO A 331 11.11 15.04 -18.36
N ASP A 332 11.65 16.27 -18.39
CA ASP A 332 11.70 17.08 -19.60
C ASP A 332 12.43 16.39 -20.75
N SER A 333 13.36 15.50 -20.44
CA SER A 333 14.15 14.80 -21.46
C SER A 333 13.44 13.63 -22.11
N VAL A 334 12.37 13.09 -21.48
CA VAL A 334 11.72 11.84 -21.93
C VAL A 334 10.20 11.94 -22.05
N TRP A 335 9.57 13.00 -21.55
CA TRP A 335 8.12 13.10 -21.38
C TRP A 335 7.35 12.96 -22.67
N ASP A 336 7.70 13.71 -23.70
CA ASP A 336 7.03 13.67 -24.99
C ASP A 336 7.18 12.31 -25.66
N GLN A 337 8.37 11.70 -25.54
CA GLN A 337 8.64 10.38 -26.08
C GLN A 337 7.80 9.32 -25.34
N MET A 338 7.75 9.38 -24.02
CA MET A 338 6.94 8.45 -23.21
C MET A 338 5.45 8.52 -23.57
N LYS A 339 4.93 9.76 -23.74
CA LYS A 339 3.54 9.96 -24.17
C LYS A 339 3.27 9.34 -25.53
N ALA A 340 4.14 9.61 -26.51
CA ALA A 340 4.01 9.06 -27.87
C ALA A 340 4.07 7.51 -27.86
N GLU A 341 4.96 6.91 -27.04
CA GLU A 341 5.06 5.46 -26.91
C GLU A 341 3.80 4.85 -26.25
N PHE A 342 3.16 5.54 -25.29
CA PHE A 342 1.88 5.10 -24.74
C PHE A 342 0.74 5.18 -25.78
N GLU A 343 0.71 6.23 -26.58
CA GLU A 343 -0.27 6.35 -27.68
C GLU A 343 -0.10 5.22 -28.71
N GLU A 344 1.13 4.93 -29.13
CA GLU A 344 1.45 3.82 -30.04
C GLU A 344 1.11 2.45 -29.42
N ALA A 345 1.30 2.29 -28.11
CA ALA A 345 0.96 1.08 -27.37
C ALA A 345 -0.56 0.87 -27.20
N GLY A 346 -1.37 1.87 -27.53
CA GLY A 346 -2.83 1.76 -27.53
C GLY A 346 -3.51 2.16 -26.23
N ILE A 347 -2.92 3.07 -25.44
CA ILE A 347 -3.46 3.52 -24.15
C ILE A 347 -4.91 4.02 -24.26
N GLU A 348 -5.26 4.75 -25.32
CA GLU A 348 -6.61 5.29 -25.54
C GLU A 348 -7.69 4.20 -25.64
N LYS A 349 -7.33 3.02 -26.15
CA LYS A 349 -8.26 1.89 -26.22
C LYS A 349 -8.55 1.35 -24.82
N ILE A 350 -7.53 1.28 -23.95
CA ILE A 350 -7.68 0.87 -22.54
C ILE A 350 -8.59 1.87 -21.81
N LEU A 351 -8.28 3.16 -21.89
CA LEU A 351 -9.04 4.20 -21.21
C LEU A 351 -10.52 4.22 -21.66
N THR A 352 -10.77 4.10 -22.97
CA THR A 352 -12.12 4.06 -23.53
C THR A 352 -12.92 2.86 -23.03
N GLU A 353 -12.32 1.67 -23.02
CA GLU A 353 -13.00 0.46 -22.55
C GLU A 353 -13.24 0.53 -21.03
N LYS A 354 -12.26 0.99 -20.26
CA LYS A 354 -12.41 1.13 -18.80
C LYS A 354 -13.48 2.18 -18.46
N GLN A 355 -13.50 3.33 -19.14
CA GLN A 355 -14.54 4.35 -18.95
C GLN A 355 -15.93 3.77 -19.23
N LYS A 356 -16.10 3.08 -20.34
CA LYS A 356 -17.37 2.43 -20.71
C LYS A 356 -17.84 1.45 -19.63
N GLN A 357 -16.92 0.61 -19.09
CA GLN A 357 -17.26 -0.34 -18.03
C GLN A 357 -17.62 0.39 -16.74
N LEU A 358 -16.88 1.43 -16.37
CA LEU A 358 -17.17 2.24 -15.18
C LEU A 358 -18.53 2.95 -15.31
N ASP A 359 -18.83 3.55 -16.46
CA ASP A 359 -20.12 4.24 -16.70
C ASP A 359 -21.31 3.28 -16.57
N ASN A 360 -21.17 2.06 -17.12
CA ASN A 360 -22.20 1.03 -17.00
C ASN A 360 -22.38 0.60 -15.53
N TRP A 361 -21.27 0.34 -14.83
CA TRP A 361 -21.31 -0.05 -13.42
C TRP A 361 -21.94 1.04 -12.54
N LEU A 362 -21.60 2.31 -12.77
CA LEU A 362 -22.19 3.44 -12.06
C LEU A 362 -23.70 3.59 -12.33
N ALA A 363 -24.15 3.31 -13.55
CA ALA A 363 -25.57 3.36 -13.88
C ALA A 363 -26.40 2.28 -13.14
N ASP A 364 -25.80 1.12 -12.90
CA ASP A 364 -26.46 -0.01 -12.24
C ASP A 364 -26.36 0.05 -10.69
N ASN A 365 -25.44 0.86 -10.13
CA ASN A 365 -25.12 0.89 -8.69
C ASN A 365 -25.37 2.26 -8.00
N LYS A 366 -25.92 3.23 -8.71
CA LYS A 366 -26.34 4.56 -8.16
C LYS A 366 -27.81 4.65 -7.85
#